data_119d0d644e8b025749635f7f6b0fad93
#
_entry.id   119d0d644e8b025749635f7f6b0fad93
#
_cell.length_a   1.000
_cell.length_b   1.000
_cell.length_c   1.000
_cell.angle_alpha   90.00
_cell.angle_beta   90.00
_cell.angle_gamma   90.00
#
_symmetry.space_group_name_H-M   'P 1'
#
loop_
_entity.id
_entity.type
_entity.pdbx_description
1 polymer ?
#
loop_
_entity_poly.entity_id
_entity_poly.type
_entity_poly.pdbx_seq_one_letter_code
_entity_poly.pdbx_strand_id
1 'polypeptide(L)'
;KGGMLATPPEAVEKLLKEAEPEASTASWAIRFAANLEGVITVLSGMSNVAQMEDNLSFMKDFNGLTDSEKETLDKAREAMSKIPLIPCTTCNYCAKVCPMEIGISGSFTAMNYLTLYGNKAAAAHQEDWLVVSHGRKRADECVKCGQCEEVCPQHISIHAELEKVSEAFCK
;
A
#
# COMPACT_ATOMS: atom_id res chain seq x y z
N LYS A 1 4.89 -2.19 -4.30
CA LYS A 1 4.53 -1.46 -3.06
C LYS A 1 5.75 -1.02 -2.23
N GLY A 2 6.98 -0.98 -2.82
CA GLY A 2 8.14 -0.32 -2.22
C GLY A 2 8.53 -0.81 -0.82
N GLY A 3 8.48 -2.12 -0.56
CA GLY A 3 8.87 -2.68 0.73
C GLY A 3 7.79 -2.62 1.83
N MET A 4 6.60 -2.13 1.54
CA MET A 4 5.50 -2.04 2.52
C MET A 4 5.11 -3.38 3.16
N LEU A 5 5.35 -4.50 2.47
CA LEU A 5 5.10 -5.84 3.02
C LEU A 5 6.18 -6.31 4.00
N ALA A 6 7.33 -5.63 4.08
CA ALA A 6 8.33 -5.90 5.11
C ALA A 6 7.92 -5.36 6.49
N THR A 7 7.03 -4.37 6.51
CA THR A 7 6.41 -3.81 7.72
C THR A 7 4.90 -3.72 7.49
N PRO A 8 4.19 -4.86 7.51
CA PRO A 8 2.74 -4.88 7.28
C PRO A 8 1.99 -4.23 8.46
N PRO A 9 0.67 -3.98 8.32
CA PRO A 9 -0.16 -3.55 9.45
C PRO A 9 -0.09 -4.53 10.62
N GLU A 10 -0.18 -4.02 11.85
CA GLU A 10 0.00 -4.78 13.10
C GLU A 10 -0.82 -6.08 13.14
N ALA A 11 -2.09 -6.03 12.69
CA ALA A 11 -2.96 -7.21 12.66
C ALA A 11 -2.42 -8.33 11.75
N VAL A 12 -1.73 -7.98 10.67
CA VAL A 12 -1.09 -8.93 9.75
C VAL A 12 0.23 -9.41 10.33
N GLU A 13 1.06 -8.51 10.85
CA GLU A 13 2.33 -8.87 11.50
C GLU A 13 2.11 -9.89 12.61
N LYS A 14 1.10 -9.68 13.46
CA LYS A 14 0.75 -10.60 14.54
C LYS A 14 0.45 -12.01 14.02
N LEU A 15 -0.37 -12.16 12.98
CA LEU A 15 -0.67 -13.46 12.37
C LEU A 15 0.58 -14.18 11.84
N LEU A 16 1.47 -13.43 11.18
CA LEU A 16 2.70 -13.99 10.63
C LEU A 16 3.67 -14.42 11.74
N LYS A 17 3.78 -13.61 12.80
CA LYS A 17 4.63 -13.91 13.97
C LYS A 17 4.08 -15.03 14.86
N GLU A 18 2.76 -15.19 14.95
CA GLU A 18 2.16 -16.34 15.64
C GLU A 18 2.45 -17.67 14.91
N ALA A 19 2.53 -17.65 13.58
CA ALA A 19 2.85 -18.83 12.78
C ALA A 19 4.36 -19.17 12.81
N GLU A 20 5.22 -18.17 12.64
CA GLU A 20 6.69 -18.31 12.65
C GLU A 20 7.33 -17.14 13.44
N PRO A 21 7.52 -17.25 14.75
CA PRO A 21 8.01 -16.14 15.57
C PRO A 21 9.37 -15.59 15.15
N GLU A 22 10.28 -16.46 14.69
CA GLU A 22 11.65 -16.11 14.30
C GLU A 22 11.75 -15.58 12.86
N ALA A 23 10.78 -15.89 11.99
CA ALA A 23 10.81 -15.45 10.61
C ALA A 23 10.54 -13.94 10.48
N SER A 24 11.24 -13.26 9.59
CA SER A 24 10.94 -11.88 9.26
C SER A 24 9.61 -11.77 8.50
N THR A 25 8.91 -10.65 8.64
CA THR A 25 7.70 -10.41 7.83
C THR A 25 8.02 -10.29 6.34
N ALA A 26 9.23 -9.80 5.99
CA ALA A 26 9.74 -9.77 4.63
C ALA A 26 9.86 -11.17 4.02
N SER A 27 10.24 -12.19 4.82
CA SER A 27 10.37 -13.57 4.35
C SER A 27 9.06 -14.12 3.81
N TRP A 28 7.93 -13.82 4.45
CA TRP A 28 6.61 -14.25 3.99
C TRP A 28 6.25 -13.67 2.63
N ALA A 29 6.55 -12.38 2.39
CA ALA A 29 6.29 -11.73 1.11
C ALA A 29 7.16 -12.29 -0.02
N ILE A 30 8.44 -12.55 0.25
CA ILE A 30 9.39 -13.08 -0.74
C ILE A 30 9.07 -14.55 -1.05
N ARG A 31 8.84 -15.37 -0.04
CA ARG A 31 8.46 -16.78 -0.20
C ARG A 31 7.12 -16.91 -0.94
N PHE A 32 6.15 -16.05 -0.66
CA PHE A 32 4.89 -16.01 -1.42
C PHE A 32 5.14 -15.77 -2.91
N ALA A 33 5.94 -14.75 -3.25
CA ALA A 33 6.25 -14.44 -4.64
C ALA A 33 7.03 -15.57 -5.33
N ALA A 34 8.00 -16.17 -4.62
CA ALA A 34 8.80 -17.27 -5.14
C ALA A 34 8.00 -18.58 -5.33
N ASN A 35 6.89 -18.73 -4.60
CA ASN A 35 6.02 -19.91 -4.70
C ASN A 35 5.05 -19.86 -5.91
N LEU A 36 4.95 -18.73 -6.60
CA LEU A 36 4.06 -18.61 -7.76
C LEU A 36 4.60 -19.39 -8.95
N GLU A 37 3.73 -20.16 -9.60
CA GLU A 37 4.09 -20.91 -10.80
C GLU A 37 4.61 -19.97 -11.91
N GLY A 38 5.68 -20.40 -12.59
CA GLY A 38 6.30 -19.61 -13.66
C GLY A 38 7.21 -18.48 -13.22
N VAL A 39 7.32 -18.19 -11.92
CA VAL A 39 8.30 -17.21 -11.42
C VAL A 39 9.68 -17.84 -11.36
N ILE A 40 10.62 -17.31 -12.11
CA ILE A 40 12.02 -17.79 -12.17
C ILE A 40 12.96 -17.00 -11.27
N THR A 41 12.58 -15.80 -10.86
CA THR A 41 13.35 -14.96 -9.94
C THR A 41 12.47 -13.95 -9.23
N VAL A 42 12.82 -13.60 -7.99
CA VAL A 42 12.16 -12.58 -7.18
C VAL A 42 13.16 -11.45 -6.91
N LEU A 43 12.79 -10.22 -7.25
CA LEU A 43 13.61 -9.04 -6.96
C LEU A 43 13.31 -8.56 -5.55
N SER A 44 14.31 -8.56 -4.67
CA SER A 44 14.21 -7.99 -3.34
C SER A 44 14.74 -6.56 -3.31
N GLY A 45 14.03 -5.66 -2.62
CA GLY A 45 14.44 -4.27 -2.39
C GLY A 45 15.42 -4.11 -1.21
N MET A 46 16.17 -5.15 -0.84
CA MET A 46 17.17 -5.09 0.22
C MET A 46 18.22 -4.01 -0.04
N SER A 47 18.60 -3.28 1.00
CA SER A 47 19.51 -2.13 0.92
C SER A 47 20.68 -2.20 1.90
N ASN A 48 20.77 -3.26 2.71
CA ASN A 48 21.85 -3.50 3.66
C ASN A 48 22.15 -4.98 3.82
N VAL A 49 23.28 -5.29 4.46
CA VAL A 49 23.78 -6.67 4.63
C VAL A 49 22.82 -7.52 5.46
N ALA A 50 22.26 -6.97 6.55
CA ALA A 50 21.34 -7.73 7.41
C ALA A 50 20.08 -8.20 6.66
N GLN A 51 19.52 -7.36 5.79
CA GLN A 51 18.40 -7.76 4.92
C GLN A 51 18.80 -8.82 3.89
N MET A 52 20.03 -8.79 3.39
CA MET A 52 20.55 -9.83 2.50
C MET A 52 20.74 -11.15 3.23
N GLU A 53 21.32 -11.12 4.42
CA GLU A 53 21.48 -12.30 5.26
C GLU A 53 20.13 -12.93 5.64
N ASP A 54 19.15 -12.10 6.01
CA ASP A 54 17.76 -12.54 6.24
C ASP A 54 17.18 -13.22 4.99
N ASN A 55 17.24 -12.57 3.83
CA ASN A 55 16.75 -13.17 2.59
C ASN A 55 17.43 -14.49 2.22
N LEU A 56 18.73 -14.60 2.43
CA LEU A 56 19.49 -15.83 2.17
C LEU A 56 19.11 -16.95 3.15
N SER A 57 18.82 -16.60 4.40
CA SER A 57 18.51 -17.59 5.45
C SER A 57 17.32 -18.48 5.10
N PHE A 58 16.29 -17.93 4.43
CA PHE A 58 15.08 -18.68 4.08
C PHE A 58 15.01 -19.06 2.59
N MET A 59 15.75 -18.39 1.70
CA MET A 59 15.71 -18.69 0.26
C MET A 59 16.69 -19.75 -0.20
N LYS A 60 17.78 -19.97 0.54
CA LYS A 60 18.84 -20.90 0.16
C LYS A 60 18.34 -22.33 -0.10
N ASP A 61 17.41 -22.81 0.72
CA ASP A 61 16.85 -24.15 0.63
C ASP A 61 15.32 -24.13 0.44
N PHE A 62 14.78 -23.05 -0.15
CA PHE A 62 13.35 -22.88 -0.33
C PHE A 62 12.79 -23.84 -1.41
N ASN A 63 11.89 -24.71 -1.01
CA ASN A 63 11.25 -25.72 -1.87
C ASN A 63 9.73 -25.51 -2.02
N GLY A 64 9.26 -24.30 -1.79
CA GLY A 64 7.84 -23.94 -1.82
C GLY A 64 7.21 -23.80 -0.43
N LEU A 65 6.03 -23.20 -0.41
CA LEU A 65 5.24 -23.02 0.82
C LEU A 65 4.49 -24.29 1.18
N THR A 66 4.52 -24.63 2.46
CA THR A 66 3.68 -25.69 3.04
C THR A 66 2.21 -25.25 3.04
N ASP A 67 1.29 -26.21 3.23
CA ASP A 67 -0.13 -25.89 3.29
C ASP A 67 -0.48 -25.02 4.52
N SER A 68 0.19 -25.22 5.65
CA SER A 68 0.03 -24.37 6.84
C SER A 68 0.49 -22.92 6.59
N GLU A 69 1.58 -22.71 5.86
CA GLU A 69 2.04 -21.37 5.47
C GLU A 69 1.08 -20.70 4.50
N LYS A 70 0.51 -21.45 3.56
CA LYS A 70 -0.54 -20.94 2.64
C LYS A 70 -1.79 -20.52 3.41
N GLU A 71 -2.26 -21.31 4.37
CA GLU A 71 -3.39 -20.94 5.24
C GLU A 71 -3.10 -19.66 6.03
N THR A 72 -1.87 -19.50 6.54
CA THR A 72 -1.45 -18.29 7.25
C THR A 72 -1.48 -17.06 6.35
N LEU A 73 -1.00 -17.19 5.11
CA LEU A 73 -1.06 -16.12 4.11
C LEU A 73 -2.50 -15.78 3.71
N ASP A 74 -3.40 -16.77 3.63
CA ASP A 74 -4.81 -16.53 3.34
C ASP A 74 -5.50 -15.76 4.49
N LYS A 75 -5.21 -16.10 5.75
CA LYS A 75 -5.65 -15.33 6.92
C LYS A 75 -5.10 -13.90 6.90
N ALA A 76 -3.83 -13.72 6.55
CA ALA A 76 -3.20 -12.41 6.42
C ALA A 76 -3.86 -11.57 5.31
N ARG A 77 -4.17 -12.17 4.15
CA ARG A 77 -4.90 -11.51 3.04
C ARG A 77 -6.32 -11.12 3.46
N GLU A 78 -7.02 -12.00 4.18
CA GLU A 78 -8.35 -11.70 4.71
C GLU A 78 -8.29 -10.53 5.71
N ALA A 79 -7.31 -10.52 6.63
CA ALA A 79 -7.11 -9.40 7.56
C ALA A 79 -6.85 -8.09 6.81
N MET A 80 -6.00 -8.10 5.78
CA MET A 80 -5.75 -6.93 4.94
C MET A 80 -7.01 -6.45 4.19
N SER A 81 -7.84 -7.37 3.71
CA SER A 81 -9.06 -7.02 2.97
C SER A 81 -10.13 -6.31 3.82
N LYS A 82 -10.06 -6.46 5.15
CA LYS A 82 -10.96 -5.80 6.11
C LYS A 82 -10.56 -4.36 6.41
N ILE A 83 -9.36 -3.93 6.01
CA ILE A 83 -8.90 -2.55 6.21
C ILE A 83 -9.62 -1.65 5.18
N PRO A 84 -10.34 -0.61 5.62
CA PRO A 84 -11.15 0.24 4.75
C PRO A 84 -10.28 1.21 3.94
N LEU A 85 -9.59 0.69 2.94
CA LEU A 85 -8.76 1.49 2.03
C LEU A 85 -9.60 2.10 0.89
N ILE A 86 -9.20 3.28 0.43
CA ILE A 86 -9.73 3.86 -0.79
C ILE A 86 -9.24 2.98 -1.95
N PRO A 87 -10.14 2.37 -2.77
CA PRO A 87 -9.77 1.39 -3.80
C PRO A 87 -9.18 2.05 -5.06
N CYS A 88 -8.32 3.05 -4.89
CA CYS A 88 -7.68 3.78 -5.98
C CYS A 88 -6.53 2.96 -6.60
N THR A 89 -6.60 2.74 -7.92
CA THR A 89 -5.56 2.03 -8.68
C THR A 89 -4.49 2.95 -9.27
N THR A 90 -4.51 4.24 -8.95
CA THR A 90 -3.56 5.26 -9.44
C THR A 90 -3.51 5.39 -10.97
N CYS A 91 -4.59 5.07 -11.67
CA CYS A 91 -4.68 5.18 -13.13
C CYS A 91 -4.65 6.63 -13.67
N ASN A 92 -4.90 7.62 -12.80
CA ASN A 92 -4.82 9.06 -13.07
C ASN A 92 -5.81 9.59 -14.14
N TYR A 93 -6.87 8.87 -14.48
CA TYR A 93 -7.91 9.42 -15.40
C TYR A 93 -8.56 10.65 -14.81
N CYS A 94 -8.85 10.65 -13.51
CA CYS A 94 -9.39 11.79 -12.77
C CYS A 94 -8.50 13.04 -12.84
N ALA A 95 -7.18 12.87 -12.86
CA ALA A 95 -6.23 13.99 -12.93
C ALA A 95 -6.24 14.72 -14.29
N LYS A 96 -6.68 14.02 -15.37
CA LYS A 96 -6.75 14.60 -16.73
C LYS A 96 -7.97 15.52 -16.92
N VAL A 97 -9.01 15.29 -16.14
CA VAL A 97 -10.28 16.04 -16.26
C VAL A 97 -10.51 17.02 -15.12
N CYS A 98 -9.64 17.05 -14.11
CA CYS A 98 -9.79 17.95 -12.97
C CYS A 98 -9.44 19.39 -13.34
N PRO A 99 -10.40 20.35 -13.39
CA PRO A 99 -10.13 21.73 -13.74
C PRO A 99 -9.28 22.45 -12.69
N MET A 100 -9.25 21.92 -11.46
CA MET A 100 -8.46 22.46 -10.34
C MET A 100 -7.09 21.81 -10.23
N GLU A 101 -6.77 20.84 -11.07
CA GLU A 101 -5.48 20.10 -11.04
C GLU A 101 -5.17 19.43 -9.71
N ILE A 102 -6.20 18.97 -8.98
CA ILE A 102 -6.04 18.25 -7.70
C ILE A 102 -5.22 16.98 -7.89
N GLY A 103 -4.30 16.70 -6.96
CA GLY A 103 -3.48 15.48 -6.93
C GLY A 103 -4.22 14.27 -6.37
N ILE A 104 -5.42 13.95 -6.90
CA ILE A 104 -6.38 13.00 -6.34
C ILE A 104 -5.74 11.65 -5.99
N SER A 105 -5.03 11.02 -6.92
CA SER A 105 -4.41 9.71 -6.69
C SER A 105 -3.28 9.74 -5.67
N GLY A 106 -2.52 10.83 -5.61
CA GLY A 106 -1.47 11.07 -4.62
C GLY A 106 -2.06 11.22 -3.22
N SER A 107 -3.10 12.04 -3.09
CA SER A 107 -3.83 12.24 -1.82
C SER A 107 -4.44 10.93 -1.32
N PHE A 108 -5.05 10.12 -2.19
CA PHE A 108 -5.60 8.81 -1.82
C PHE A 108 -4.51 7.81 -1.40
N THR A 109 -3.34 7.85 -2.03
CA THR A 109 -2.20 7.03 -1.62
C THR A 109 -1.73 7.39 -0.22
N ALA A 110 -1.61 8.69 0.08
CA ALA A 110 -1.23 9.18 1.41
C ALA A 110 -2.29 8.85 2.47
N MET A 111 -3.58 8.97 2.14
CA MET A 111 -4.67 8.61 3.03
C MET A 111 -4.69 7.10 3.34
N ASN A 112 -4.49 6.26 2.33
CA ASN A 112 -4.35 4.82 2.52
C ASN A 112 -3.14 4.46 3.40
N TYR A 113 -2.02 5.17 3.26
CA TYR A 113 -0.87 5.02 4.14
C TYR A 113 -1.23 5.37 5.59
N LEU A 114 -1.94 6.49 5.81
CA LEU A 114 -2.42 6.86 7.14
C LEU A 114 -3.32 5.77 7.75
N THR A 115 -4.25 5.24 6.97
CA THR A 115 -5.17 4.17 7.40
C THR A 115 -4.43 2.88 7.77
N LEU A 116 -3.38 2.52 7.01
CA LEU A 116 -2.61 1.29 7.24
C LEU A 116 -1.69 1.38 8.47
N TYR A 117 -1.07 2.54 8.69
CA TYR A 117 0.06 2.67 9.62
C TYR A 117 -0.18 3.66 10.76
N GLY A 118 -1.26 4.43 10.74
CA GLY A 118 -1.59 5.41 11.79
C GLY A 118 -0.61 6.59 11.91
N ASN A 119 0.43 6.65 11.07
CA ASN A 119 1.48 7.67 11.16
C ASN A 119 1.11 8.90 10.32
N LYS A 120 0.43 9.87 10.97
CA LYS A 120 -0.03 11.10 10.32
C LYS A 120 1.13 11.95 9.74
N ALA A 121 2.25 12.04 10.44
CA ALA A 121 3.39 12.84 9.97
C ALA A 121 4.01 12.26 8.69
N ALA A 122 4.23 10.94 8.64
CA ALA A 122 4.74 10.27 7.46
C ALA A 122 3.73 10.33 6.30
N ALA A 123 2.43 10.17 6.57
CA ALA A 123 1.38 10.29 5.56
C ALA A 123 1.29 11.70 4.98
N ALA A 124 1.38 12.74 5.81
CA ALA A 124 1.40 14.13 5.36
C ALA A 124 2.63 14.43 4.49
N HIS A 125 3.81 13.95 4.89
CA HIS A 125 5.02 14.08 4.06
C HIS A 125 4.87 13.35 2.72
N GLN A 126 4.23 12.20 2.70
CA GLN A 126 3.95 11.48 1.47
C GLN A 126 2.95 12.22 0.58
N GLU A 127 1.93 12.88 1.17
CA GLU A 127 0.98 13.72 0.44
C GLU A 127 1.68 14.93 -0.18
N ASP A 128 2.55 15.63 0.59
CA ASP A 128 3.38 16.72 0.07
C ASP A 128 4.22 16.28 -1.13
N TRP A 129 4.85 15.11 -1.02
CA TRP A 129 5.66 14.57 -2.10
C TRP A 129 4.80 14.21 -3.33
N LEU A 130 3.72 13.45 -3.15
CA LEU A 130 2.92 12.92 -4.27
C LEU A 130 2.02 13.98 -4.93
N VAL A 131 1.71 15.05 -4.23
CA VAL A 131 0.80 16.12 -4.69
C VAL A 131 1.57 17.41 -4.95
N VAL A 132 2.07 18.06 -3.89
CA VAL A 132 2.63 19.41 -3.99
C VAL A 132 3.92 19.44 -4.77
N SER A 133 4.86 18.51 -4.52
CA SER A 133 6.14 18.45 -5.25
C SER A 133 5.97 18.11 -6.74
N HIS A 134 4.80 17.57 -7.14
CA HIS A 134 4.44 17.32 -8.54
C HIS A 134 3.60 18.45 -9.16
N GLY A 135 3.53 19.61 -8.51
CA GLY A 135 2.82 20.80 -9.00
C GLY A 135 1.29 20.64 -8.97
N ARG A 136 0.77 19.70 -8.17
CA ARG A 136 -0.67 19.49 -8.02
C ARG A 136 -1.19 20.22 -6.80
N LYS A 137 -2.48 20.54 -6.83
CA LYS A 137 -3.18 21.19 -5.72
C LYS A 137 -3.72 20.17 -4.72
N ARG A 138 -3.90 20.61 -3.49
CA ARG A 138 -4.42 19.79 -2.40
C ARG A 138 -5.93 19.62 -2.45
N ALA A 139 -6.43 18.69 -1.65
CA ALA A 139 -7.82 18.28 -1.63
C ALA A 139 -8.81 19.40 -1.24
N ASP A 140 -8.41 20.37 -0.42
CA ASP A 140 -9.22 21.50 0.04
C ASP A 140 -9.56 22.52 -1.07
N GLU A 141 -8.82 22.52 -2.18
CA GLU A 141 -9.11 23.36 -3.35
C GLU A 141 -10.17 22.71 -4.29
N CYS A 142 -10.76 21.57 -3.90
CA CYS A 142 -11.76 20.89 -4.73
C CYS A 142 -13.07 21.68 -4.83
N VAL A 143 -13.50 22.00 -6.05
CA VAL A 143 -14.76 22.71 -6.34
C VAL A 143 -15.95 21.76 -6.54
N LYS A 144 -15.80 20.49 -6.30
CA LYS A 144 -16.86 19.45 -6.37
C LYS A 144 -17.63 19.40 -7.72
N CYS A 145 -16.94 19.57 -8.83
CA CYS A 145 -17.55 19.61 -10.16
C CYS A 145 -18.03 18.24 -10.70
N GLY A 146 -17.63 17.11 -10.11
CA GLY A 146 -18.09 15.76 -10.48
C GLY A 146 -17.31 15.08 -11.59
N GLN A 147 -16.59 15.78 -12.45
CA GLN A 147 -15.94 15.21 -13.63
C GLN A 147 -14.99 14.03 -13.33
N CYS A 148 -14.31 14.07 -12.19
CA CYS A 148 -13.39 13.02 -11.77
C CYS A 148 -14.10 11.70 -11.43
N GLU A 149 -15.32 11.76 -10.90
CA GLU A 149 -16.13 10.58 -10.56
C GLU A 149 -16.69 9.90 -11.81
N GLU A 150 -17.09 10.70 -12.83
CA GLU A 150 -17.61 10.19 -14.11
C GLU A 150 -16.58 9.30 -14.84
N VAL A 151 -15.29 9.64 -14.76
CA VAL A 151 -14.21 8.91 -15.44
C VAL A 151 -13.52 7.87 -14.55
N CYS A 152 -13.95 7.70 -13.31
CA CYS A 152 -13.31 6.77 -12.39
C CYS A 152 -13.73 5.32 -12.67
N PRO A 153 -12.82 4.42 -13.14
CA PRO A 153 -13.19 3.04 -13.43
C PRO A 153 -13.44 2.21 -12.16
N GLN A 154 -13.08 2.74 -10.98
CA GLN A 154 -13.34 2.11 -9.69
C GLN A 154 -14.62 2.66 -9.02
N HIS A 155 -15.31 3.60 -9.67
CA HIS A 155 -16.53 4.23 -9.15
C HIS A 155 -16.39 4.77 -7.73
N ILE A 156 -15.23 5.35 -7.42
CA ILE A 156 -14.94 5.95 -6.11
C ILE A 156 -15.74 7.23 -5.96
N SER A 157 -16.38 7.43 -4.81
CA SER A 157 -16.96 8.72 -4.40
C SER A 157 -15.85 9.72 -4.07
N ILE A 158 -15.19 10.23 -5.11
CA ILE A 158 -13.95 11.01 -5.01
C ILE A 158 -14.11 12.23 -4.13
N HIS A 159 -15.24 12.94 -4.23
CA HIS A 159 -15.52 14.11 -3.40
C HIS A 159 -15.54 13.78 -1.92
N ALA A 160 -16.24 12.72 -1.53
CA ALA A 160 -16.32 12.30 -0.13
C ALA A 160 -14.96 11.88 0.44
N GLU A 161 -14.15 11.20 -0.38
CA GLU A 161 -12.80 10.82 0.03
C GLU A 161 -11.85 12.04 0.07
N LEU A 162 -11.96 13.01 -0.83
CA LEU A 162 -11.18 14.26 -0.77
C LEU A 162 -11.54 15.13 0.45
N GLU A 163 -12.79 15.10 0.92
CA GLU A 163 -13.16 15.76 2.18
C GLU A 163 -12.40 15.16 3.36
N LYS A 164 -12.33 13.84 3.48
CA LYS A 164 -11.55 13.14 4.51
C LYS A 164 -10.05 13.47 4.41
N VAL A 165 -9.51 13.51 3.18
CA VAL A 165 -8.11 13.91 2.93
C VAL A 165 -7.88 15.34 3.40
N SER A 166 -8.77 16.28 3.05
CA SER A 166 -8.67 17.68 3.47
C SER A 166 -8.68 17.81 5.01
N GLU A 167 -9.54 17.05 5.68
CA GLU A 167 -9.57 17.01 7.14
C GLU A 167 -8.28 16.44 7.76
N ALA A 168 -7.67 15.48 7.12
CA ALA A 168 -6.47 14.82 7.61
C ALA A 168 -5.20 15.67 7.40
N PHE A 169 -5.07 16.33 6.25
CA PHE A 169 -3.79 16.94 5.81
C PHE A 169 -3.80 18.44 5.56
N CYS A 170 -4.98 19.06 5.37
CA CYS A 170 -5.06 20.48 5.02
C CYS A 170 -5.49 21.38 6.22
N LYS A 171 -5.72 20.79 7.40
CA LYS A 171 -6.10 21.51 8.63
C LYS A 171 -5.03 21.46 9.68
#